data_c863e780840bd535fc5d3412288b827b
#
_entry.id   c863e780840bd535fc5d3412288b827b
#
_cell.length_a   1.000
_cell.length_b   1.000
_cell.length_c   1.000
_cell.angle_alpha   90.00
_cell.angle_beta   90.00
_cell.angle_gamma   90.00
#
_symmetry.space_group_name_H-M   'P 1'
#
loop_
_entity.id
_entity.type
_entity.pdbx_description
1 polymer ?
#
loop_
_entity_poly.entity_id
_entity_poly.type
_entity_poly.pdbx_seq_one_letter_code
_entity_poly.pdbx_strand_id
1 'polypeptide(L)'
;MAELFGFKIEKSSKDSGGGTTFSTPTPDDGTIDVAGGGFFGQILDTDGRERTDLDLIRRYRDIAQQAECDTAIEDIINEGIVANEDDQAVEITLDRLPYPDKIKRKIRSEFREVLRLLSFEQKGHDIFRRWYVDGRLFYHKIIDSKNPRKGIQELRYIDPTKIKKVREVKKSIDKKTSIQMTEKIEEYYVYNEKGLASAGTSGSNQGLRIAVDSISYCPSGLIDGNSGRVLSYLHKAIKPVNQLRMIEDALVIYRISRAPERRIFYIDVGNLPKIKAEQYLKDVMNRYRNKLVYDASTGEIRDDRNHMSMLEDFWLPRREGGR
;
A
#
# COMPACT_ATOMS: atom_id res chain seq x y z
N MET A 1 10.92 -39.24 32.23
CA MET A 1 11.13 -39.42 30.79
C MET A 1 10.05 -40.36 30.28
N ALA A 2 9.25 -39.92 29.37
CA ALA A 2 8.21 -40.81 28.76
C ALA A 2 8.72 -41.22 27.39
N GLU A 3 8.82 -42.50 27.12
CA GLU A 3 9.07 -43.06 25.80
C GLU A 3 7.76 -43.42 25.17
N LEU A 4 7.49 -42.87 23.99
CA LEU A 4 6.32 -43.21 23.18
C LEU A 4 6.81 -43.68 21.81
N PHE A 5 6.58 -44.94 21.47
CA PHE A 5 6.94 -45.57 20.20
C PHE A 5 8.43 -45.49 19.83
N GLY A 6 9.35 -45.60 20.82
CA GLY A 6 10.80 -45.57 20.59
C GLY A 6 11.38 -44.18 20.39
N PHE A 7 10.61 -43.14 20.56
CA PHE A 7 11.08 -41.75 20.60
C PHE A 7 11.11 -41.28 22.04
N LYS A 8 12.29 -40.81 22.47
CA LYS A 8 12.44 -40.11 23.75
C LYS A 8 11.77 -38.74 23.60
N ILE A 9 10.64 -38.58 24.27
CA ILE A 9 10.05 -37.24 24.43
C ILE A 9 10.83 -36.54 25.54
N GLU A 10 11.86 -35.84 25.15
CA GLU A 10 12.41 -34.80 26.02
C GLU A 10 11.37 -33.67 26.07
N LYS A 11 10.97 -33.27 27.29
CA LYS A 11 10.32 -31.99 27.47
C LYS A 11 11.22 -30.98 26.79
N SER A 12 10.78 -30.41 25.67
CA SER A 12 11.36 -29.21 25.17
C SER A 12 11.37 -28.23 26.33
N SER A 13 12.56 -28.03 26.91
CA SER A 13 12.79 -26.91 27.81
C SER A 13 12.34 -25.69 27.03
N LYS A 14 11.41 -24.93 27.57
CA LYS A 14 10.95 -23.65 27.02
C LYS A 14 12.07 -22.60 27.00
N ASP A 15 13.23 -22.95 27.32
CA ASP A 15 14.48 -22.30 26.98
C ASP A 15 14.99 -22.90 25.67
N SER A 16 14.41 -22.48 24.57
CA SER A 16 15.19 -22.30 23.36
C SER A 16 16.17 -21.16 23.72
N GLY A 17 17.20 -21.50 24.49
CA GLY A 17 18.34 -20.66 24.72
C GLY A 17 18.98 -20.41 23.36
N GLY A 18 18.48 -19.40 22.67
CA GLY A 18 19.22 -18.78 21.58
C GLY A 18 20.55 -18.41 22.22
N GLY A 19 21.65 -19.06 21.80
CA GLY A 19 22.98 -18.77 22.32
C GLY A 19 23.16 -17.27 22.33
N THR A 20 23.72 -16.75 23.40
CA THR A 20 24.04 -15.33 23.51
C THR A 20 24.83 -14.90 22.28
N THR A 21 24.20 -14.11 21.43
CA THR A 21 24.79 -13.60 20.19
C THR A 21 24.80 -12.09 20.19
N PHE A 22 25.81 -11.50 19.57
CA PHE A 22 25.87 -10.06 19.35
C PHE A 22 25.03 -9.64 18.12
N SER A 23 24.72 -10.59 17.26
CA SER A 23 23.99 -10.37 16.03
C SER A 23 22.69 -11.18 16.05
N THR A 24 21.59 -10.49 15.87
CA THR A 24 20.27 -11.11 15.69
C THR A 24 19.90 -11.01 14.23
N PRO A 25 19.70 -12.14 13.52
CA PRO A 25 19.22 -12.06 12.14
C PRO A 25 17.85 -11.37 12.12
N THR A 26 17.69 -10.41 11.23
CA THR A 26 16.40 -9.77 10.96
C THR A 26 15.54 -10.74 10.16
N PRO A 27 14.29 -11.01 10.58
CA PRO A 27 13.39 -11.83 9.79
C PRO A 27 13.01 -11.09 8.52
N ASP A 28 12.99 -11.82 7.39
CA ASP A 28 12.59 -11.31 6.08
C ASP A 28 11.05 -11.25 5.93
N ASP A 29 10.36 -10.67 6.91
CA ASP A 29 8.90 -10.58 6.95
C ASP A 29 8.37 -9.15 7.13
N GLY A 30 9.26 -8.15 6.99
CA GLY A 30 8.91 -6.75 7.20
C GLY A 30 8.78 -6.35 8.67
N THR A 31 9.25 -7.19 9.60
CA THR A 31 9.31 -6.86 11.04
C THR A 31 10.28 -5.70 11.27
N ILE A 32 9.91 -4.78 12.15
CA ILE A 32 10.78 -3.67 12.55
C ILE A 32 11.43 -3.98 13.87
N ASP A 33 12.75 -3.91 13.88
CA ASP A 33 13.57 -4.07 15.09
C ASP A 33 13.56 -2.77 15.90
N VAL A 34 13.22 -2.90 17.17
CA VAL A 34 13.19 -1.78 18.12
C VAL A 34 14.13 -2.09 19.28
N ALA A 35 15.00 -1.15 19.62
CA ALA A 35 15.85 -1.28 20.81
C ALA A 35 15.00 -1.22 22.07
N GLY A 36 15.15 -2.22 22.96
CA GLY A 36 14.37 -2.31 24.20
C GLY A 36 14.55 -1.09 25.09
N GLY A 37 13.44 -0.56 25.63
CA GLY A 37 13.42 0.58 26.55
C GLY A 37 12.99 1.91 25.96
N GLY A 38 12.70 1.97 24.66
CA GLY A 38 12.22 3.19 24.02
C GLY A 38 10.70 3.36 24.10
N PHE A 39 10.28 4.62 24.10
CA PHE A 39 8.90 5.01 24.02
C PHE A 39 8.36 4.71 22.61
N PHE A 40 7.26 3.99 22.48
CA PHE A 40 6.71 3.48 21.22
C PHE A 40 6.60 4.53 20.11
N GLY A 41 6.27 5.77 20.45
CA GLY A 41 6.09 6.85 19.47
C GLY A 41 7.40 7.43 18.92
N GLN A 42 8.50 7.35 19.62
CA GLN A 42 9.79 7.91 19.20
C GLN A 42 10.62 6.95 18.34
N ILE A 43 10.45 5.64 18.56
CA ILE A 43 11.26 4.63 17.86
C ILE A 43 10.75 4.39 16.45
N LEU A 44 9.47 4.52 16.27
CA LEU A 44 8.81 4.33 14.99
C LEU A 44 9.17 5.38 13.94
N ASP A 45 9.65 6.54 14.37
CA ASP A 45 9.93 7.67 13.48
C ASP A 45 11.43 7.98 13.27
N THR A 46 12.33 7.29 13.98
CA THR A 46 13.77 7.63 13.93
C THR A 46 14.39 7.41 12.55
N ASP A 47 13.83 6.53 11.71
CA ASP A 47 14.35 6.22 10.38
C ASP A 47 13.40 6.61 9.23
N GLY A 48 12.24 7.19 9.50
CA GLY A 48 11.24 7.48 8.46
C GLY A 48 10.68 6.24 7.74
N ARG A 49 11.02 5.04 8.21
CA ARG A 49 10.66 3.77 7.56
C ARG A 49 9.17 3.48 7.61
N GLU A 50 8.52 3.83 8.71
CA GLU A 50 7.07 3.61 8.87
C GLU A 50 6.24 4.48 7.96
N ARG A 51 6.56 5.77 7.96
CA ARG A 51 5.91 6.72 7.09
C ARG A 51 6.03 6.28 5.63
N THR A 52 7.20 5.73 5.28
CA THR A 52 7.45 5.20 3.94
C THR A 52 6.62 3.95 3.64
N ASP A 53 6.40 3.04 4.60
CA ASP A 53 5.60 1.82 4.37
C ASP A 53 4.11 2.13 4.20
N LEU A 54 3.57 3.03 5.03
CA LEU A 54 2.19 3.51 4.90
C LEU A 54 1.99 4.27 3.59
N ASP A 55 2.94 5.13 3.23
CA ASP A 55 2.91 5.90 1.98
C ASP A 55 3.02 4.97 0.76
N LEU A 56 3.81 3.89 0.86
CA LEU A 56 3.87 2.87 -0.19
C LEU A 56 2.53 2.15 -0.36
N ILE A 57 1.88 1.71 0.73
CA ILE A 57 0.56 1.06 0.65
C ILE A 57 -0.46 2.00 0.00
N ARG A 58 -0.49 3.29 0.39
CA ARG A 58 -1.37 4.28 -0.23
C ARG A 58 -1.09 4.43 -1.72
N ARG A 59 0.18 4.54 -2.10
CA ARG A 59 0.56 4.62 -3.52
C ARG A 59 0.16 3.38 -4.31
N TYR A 60 0.27 2.18 -3.73
CA TYR A 60 -0.19 0.96 -4.39
C TYR A 60 -1.70 0.98 -4.62
N ARG A 61 -2.47 1.44 -3.62
CA ARG A 61 -3.92 1.58 -3.74
C ARG A 61 -4.32 2.64 -4.78
N ASP A 62 -3.59 3.77 -4.84
CA ASP A 62 -3.81 4.81 -5.86
C ASP A 62 -3.52 4.29 -7.27
N ILE A 63 -2.45 3.52 -7.44
CA ILE A 63 -2.09 2.90 -8.73
C ILE A 63 -3.12 1.83 -9.13
N ALA A 64 -3.58 1.05 -8.18
CA ALA A 64 -4.59 0.02 -8.41
C ALA A 64 -5.95 0.58 -8.88
N GLN A 65 -6.21 1.88 -8.68
CA GLN A 65 -7.41 2.56 -9.16
C GLN A 65 -7.28 3.09 -10.60
N GLN A 66 -6.08 3.03 -11.20
CA GLN A 66 -5.91 3.40 -12.61
C GLN A 66 -6.54 2.35 -13.50
N ALA A 67 -7.25 2.77 -14.54
CA ALA A 67 -8.02 1.87 -15.41
C ALA A 67 -7.18 0.73 -16.00
N GLU A 68 -5.97 1.04 -16.49
CA GLU A 68 -5.06 0.05 -17.07
C GLU A 68 -4.56 -0.95 -16.04
N CYS A 69 -4.22 -0.47 -14.83
CA CYS A 69 -3.77 -1.33 -13.74
C CYS A 69 -4.92 -2.15 -13.16
N ASP A 70 -6.10 -1.55 -13.02
CA ASP A 70 -7.29 -2.22 -12.51
C ASP A 70 -7.70 -3.39 -13.40
N THR A 71 -7.77 -3.18 -14.70
CA THR A 71 -8.06 -4.24 -15.68
C THR A 71 -7.03 -5.37 -15.60
N ALA A 72 -5.74 -5.04 -15.55
CA ALA A 72 -4.69 -6.06 -15.45
C ALA A 72 -4.74 -6.83 -14.12
N ILE A 73 -5.09 -6.18 -13.02
CA ILE A 73 -5.26 -6.82 -11.72
C ILE A 73 -6.48 -7.76 -11.76
N GLU A 74 -7.60 -7.31 -12.32
CA GLU A 74 -8.80 -8.14 -12.49
C GLU A 74 -8.52 -9.40 -13.33
N ASP A 75 -7.79 -9.26 -14.43
CA ASP A 75 -7.39 -10.41 -15.27
C ASP A 75 -6.54 -11.40 -14.47
N ILE A 76 -5.55 -10.93 -13.73
CA ILE A 76 -4.69 -11.77 -12.89
C ILE A 76 -5.49 -12.50 -11.80
N ILE A 77 -6.44 -11.80 -11.18
CA ILE A 77 -7.27 -12.37 -10.11
C ILE A 77 -8.21 -13.42 -10.71
N ASN A 78 -8.84 -13.12 -11.83
CA ASN A 78 -9.75 -14.03 -12.51
C ASN A 78 -9.04 -15.31 -12.98
N GLU A 79 -7.79 -15.19 -13.44
CA GLU A 79 -6.95 -16.36 -13.77
C GLU A 79 -6.49 -17.14 -12.53
N GLY A 80 -6.24 -16.42 -11.41
CA GLY A 80 -5.76 -17.03 -10.15
C GLY A 80 -6.86 -17.70 -9.34
N ILE A 81 -8.08 -17.19 -9.40
CA ILE A 81 -9.25 -17.70 -8.67
C ILE A 81 -10.33 -18.06 -9.67
N VAL A 82 -10.08 -19.14 -10.42
CA VAL A 82 -11.08 -19.71 -11.33
C VAL A 82 -11.94 -20.68 -10.54
N ALA A 83 -13.24 -20.43 -10.48
CA ALA A 83 -14.23 -21.40 -10.07
C ALA A 83 -14.93 -21.95 -11.33
N ASN A 84 -14.67 -23.19 -11.68
CA ASN A 84 -15.49 -23.91 -12.65
C ASN A 84 -16.71 -24.50 -11.91
N GLU A 85 -17.77 -24.82 -12.64
CA GLU A 85 -18.99 -25.40 -12.04
C GLU A 85 -18.72 -26.67 -11.22
N ASP A 86 -17.67 -27.44 -11.59
CA ASP A 86 -17.29 -28.70 -10.95
C ASP A 86 -16.10 -28.61 -9.98
N ASP A 87 -15.32 -27.52 -10.01
CA ASP A 87 -14.07 -27.37 -9.26
C ASP A 87 -14.13 -26.23 -8.23
N GLN A 88 -13.63 -26.51 -7.04
CA GLN A 88 -13.47 -25.48 -6.00
C GLN A 88 -12.31 -24.55 -6.38
N ALA A 89 -12.47 -23.24 -6.14
CA ALA A 89 -11.45 -22.23 -6.43
C ALA A 89 -10.08 -22.51 -5.78
N VAL A 90 -10.05 -23.27 -4.69
CA VAL A 90 -8.83 -23.69 -3.99
C VAL A 90 -8.97 -25.13 -3.53
N GLU A 91 -8.00 -25.96 -3.92
CA GLU A 91 -7.93 -27.34 -3.53
C GLU A 91 -6.64 -27.68 -2.78
N ILE A 92 -6.75 -28.59 -1.80
CA ILE A 92 -5.59 -29.09 -1.07
C ILE A 92 -5.15 -30.45 -1.61
N THR A 93 -3.92 -30.52 -2.15
CA THR A 93 -3.32 -31.75 -2.66
C THR A 93 -2.56 -32.48 -1.55
N LEU A 94 -3.06 -33.67 -1.15
CA LEU A 94 -2.49 -34.46 -0.06
C LEU A 94 -1.81 -35.75 -0.54
N ASP A 95 -1.60 -35.94 -1.85
CA ASP A 95 -1.16 -37.21 -2.43
C ASP A 95 0.25 -37.60 -2.00
N ARG A 96 1.12 -36.61 -1.83
CA ARG A 96 2.52 -36.79 -1.43
C ARG A 96 2.74 -37.02 0.07
N LEU A 97 1.70 -36.90 0.88
CA LEU A 97 1.83 -37.07 2.34
C LEU A 97 1.76 -38.53 2.73
N PRO A 98 2.76 -39.06 3.49
CA PRO A 98 2.83 -40.48 3.90
C PRO A 98 1.92 -40.75 5.10
N TYR A 99 0.69 -40.22 5.12
CA TYR A 99 -0.27 -40.47 6.20
C TYR A 99 -1.45 -41.32 5.75
N PRO A 100 -2.06 -42.07 6.70
CA PRO A 100 -3.27 -42.85 6.44
C PRO A 100 -4.43 -41.95 5.96
N ASP A 101 -5.33 -42.51 5.14
CA ASP A 101 -6.48 -41.78 4.56
C ASP A 101 -7.41 -41.15 5.60
N LYS A 102 -7.47 -41.73 6.80
CA LYS A 102 -8.22 -41.13 7.91
C LYS A 102 -7.69 -39.77 8.32
N ILE A 103 -6.37 -39.59 8.34
CA ILE A 103 -5.72 -38.33 8.65
C ILE A 103 -5.90 -37.34 7.49
N LYS A 104 -5.73 -37.81 6.24
CA LYS A 104 -5.95 -36.96 5.05
C LYS A 104 -7.37 -36.43 4.99
N ARG A 105 -8.37 -37.26 5.31
CA ARG A 105 -9.77 -36.80 5.38
C ARG A 105 -9.99 -35.74 6.46
N LYS A 106 -9.34 -35.91 7.63
CA LYS A 106 -9.43 -34.89 8.68
C LYS A 106 -8.78 -33.55 8.26
N ILE A 107 -7.61 -33.58 7.61
CA ILE A 107 -6.97 -32.39 7.08
C ILE A 107 -7.87 -31.65 6.08
N ARG A 108 -8.50 -32.40 5.16
CA ARG A 108 -9.45 -31.82 4.20
C ARG A 108 -10.68 -31.21 4.89
N SER A 109 -11.18 -31.81 5.97
CA SER A 109 -12.31 -31.23 6.72
C SER A 109 -11.93 -29.93 7.44
N GLU A 110 -10.77 -29.88 8.06
CA GLU A 110 -10.26 -28.67 8.71
C GLU A 110 -9.97 -27.54 7.69
N PHE A 111 -9.44 -27.91 6.54
CA PHE A 111 -9.20 -26.95 5.46
C PHE A 111 -10.51 -26.32 4.95
N ARG A 112 -11.56 -27.13 4.74
CA ARG A 112 -12.89 -26.60 4.37
C ARG A 112 -13.46 -25.68 5.43
N GLU A 113 -13.22 -25.97 6.71
CA GLU A 113 -13.65 -25.08 7.80
C GLU A 113 -12.93 -23.74 7.75
N VAL A 114 -11.62 -23.71 7.44
CA VAL A 114 -10.89 -22.47 7.24
C VAL A 114 -11.45 -21.68 6.06
N LEU A 115 -11.73 -22.33 4.92
CA LEU A 115 -12.35 -21.67 3.76
C LEU A 115 -13.72 -21.09 4.10
N ARG A 116 -14.53 -21.82 4.90
CA ARG A 116 -15.83 -21.37 5.39
C ARG A 116 -15.69 -20.13 6.29
N LEU A 117 -14.73 -20.12 7.21
CA LEU A 117 -14.46 -18.97 8.10
C LEU A 117 -14.00 -17.73 7.34
N LEU A 118 -13.28 -17.92 6.24
CA LEU A 118 -12.90 -16.83 5.34
C LEU A 118 -14.05 -16.39 4.42
N SER A 119 -15.13 -17.19 4.34
CA SER A 119 -16.18 -17.05 3.30
C SER A 119 -15.56 -16.97 1.90
N PHE A 120 -14.58 -17.88 1.64
CA PHE A 120 -13.70 -17.77 0.49
C PHE A 120 -14.45 -17.85 -0.84
N GLU A 121 -15.51 -18.63 -0.95
CA GLU A 121 -16.36 -18.71 -2.15
C GLU A 121 -16.94 -17.37 -2.57
N GLN A 122 -17.26 -16.51 -1.60
CA GLN A 122 -17.85 -15.18 -1.87
C GLN A 122 -16.82 -14.06 -1.90
N LYS A 123 -15.77 -14.17 -1.08
CA LYS A 123 -14.78 -13.09 -0.83
C LYS A 123 -13.40 -13.40 -1.38
N GLY A 124 -13.20 -14.56 -2.02
CA GLY A 124 -11.89 -14.99 -2.50
C GLY A 124 -11.25 -13.96 -3.43
N HIS A 125 -12.02 -13.41 -4.35
CA HIS A 125 -11.60 -12.35 -5.25
C HIS A 125 -11.08 -11.12 -4.48
N ASP A 126 -11.86 -10.61 -3.52
CA ASP A 126 -11.47 -9.46 -2.70
C ASP A 126 -10.24 -9.74 -1.84
N ILE A 127 -10.14 -10.95 -1.27
CA ILE A 127 -9.01 -11.36 -0.44
C ILE A 127 -7.73 -11.37 -1.27
N PHE A 128 -7.78 -11.95 -2.46
CA PHE A 128 -6.63 -12.02 -3.36
C PHE A 128 -6.25 -10.63 -3.87
N ARG A 129 -7.24 -9.80 -4.26
CA ARG A 129 -7.01 -8.42 -4.68
C ARG A 129 -6.28 -7.62 -3.59
N ARG A 130 -6.75 -7.68 -2.35
CA ARG A 130 -6.09 -6.98 -1.23
C ARG A 130 -4.67 -7.46 -1.01
N TRP A 131 -4.45 -8.77 -1.06
CA TRP A 131 -3.11 -9.33 -0.94
C TRP A 131 -2.19 -8.88 -2.07
N TYR A 132 -2.67 -8.90 -3.30
CA TYR A 132 -1.92 -8.50 -4.48
C TYR A 132 -1.56 -7.01 -4.46
N VAL A 133 -2.52 -6.15 -4.10
CA VAL A 133 -2.36 -4.68 -4.06
C VAL A 133 -1.53 -4.23 -2.86
N ASP A 134 -1.86 -4.68 -1.64
CA ASP A 134 -1.19 -4.23 -0.42
C ASP A 134 0.12 -4.99 -0.15
N GLY A 135 0.32 -6.16 -0.79
CA GLY A 135 1.47 -7.03 -0.59
C GLY A 135 1.46 -7.76 0.76
N ARG A 136 0.40 -7.63 1.53
CA ARG A 136 0.28 -8.24 2.87
C ARG A 136 -1.16 -8.35 3.32
N LEU A 137 -1.48 -9.42 4.06
CA LEU A 137 -2.77 -9.62 4.69
C LEU A 137 -2.62 -9.92 6.18
N PHE A 138 -3.53 -9.39 6.97
CA PHE A 138 -3.62 -9.64 8.40
C PHE A 138 -5.03 -10.09 8.76
N TYR A 139 -5.11 -11.20 9.50
CA TYR A 139 -6.36 -11.69 10.07
C TYR A 139 -6.20 -11.89 11.57
N HIS A 140 -7.13 -11.36 12.33
CA HIS A 140 -7.23 -11.65 13.76
C HIS A 140 -8.03 -12.94 13.96
N LYS A 141 -7.41 -13.90 14.64
CA LYS A 141 -8.00 -15.18 15.01
C LYS A 141 -8.77 -15.01 16.31
N ILE A 142 -10.09 -15.10 16.25
CA ILE A 142 -10.96 -15.02 17.43
C ILE A 142 -11.23 -16.42 17.92
N ILE A 143 -10.84 -16.68 19.18
CA ILE A 143 -10.99 -17.95 19.88
C ILE A 143 -11.84 -17.74 21.12
N ASP A 144 -12.77 -18.67 21.41
CA ASP A 144 -13.55 -18.64 22.63
C ASP A 144 -12.63 -18.92 23.84
N SER A 145 -12.44 -17.89 24.69
CA SER A 145 -11.62 -17.99 25.89
C SER A 145 -12.13 -19.00 26.92
N LYS A 146 -13.43 -19.28 26.92
CA LYS A 146 -14.04 -20.26 27.82
C LYS A 146 -13.85 -21.71 27.34
N ASN A 147 -13.84 -21.89 26.01
CA ASN A 147 -13.71 -23.20 25.38
C ASN A 147 -12.70 -23.19 24.23
N PRO A 148 -11.37 -23.08 24.51
CA PRO A 148 -10.35 -22.98 23.44
C PRO A 148 -10.30 -24.19 22.51
N ARG A 149 -10.84 -25.35 22.97
CA ARG A 149 -10.90 -26.58 22.18
C ARG A 149 -11.86 -26.52 20.97
N LYS A 150 -12.75 -25.52 20.93
CA LYS A 150 -13.64 -25.29 19.77
C LYS A 150 -12.88 -24.76 18.55
N GLY A 151 -11.61 -24.34 18.73
CA GLY A 151 -10.80 -23.78 17.65
C GLY A 151 -11.13 -22.33 17.35
N ILE A 152 -10.80 -21.91 16.13
CA ILE A 152 -11.03 -20.53 15.66
C ILE A 152 -12.51 -20.37 15.35
N GLN A 153 -13.14 -19.35 15.93
CA GLN A 153 -14.55 -19.04 15.72
C GLN A 153 -14.76 -18.07 14.57
N GLU A 154 -13.86 -17.11 14.41
CA GLU A 154 -13.95 -16.05 13.41
C GLU A 154 -12.56 -15.63 12.96
N LEU A 155 -12.41 -15.29 11.67
CA LEU A 155 -11.24 -14.63 11.11
C LEU A 155 -11.63 -13.22 10.69
N ARG A 156 -11.11 -12.23 11.42
CA ARG A 156 -11.41 -10.83 11.17
C ARG A 156 -10.27 -10.15 10.45
N TYR A 157 -10.54 -9.62 9.27
CA TYR A 157 -9.57 -8.86 8.49
C TYR A 157 -9.16 -7.57 9.21
N ILE A 158 -7.86 -7.26 9.18
CA ILE A 158 -7.30 -6.01 9.69
C ILE A 158 -6.58 -5.31 8.54
N ASP A 159 -6.87 -4.01 8.36
CA ASP A 159 -6.21 -3.19 7.36
C ASP A 159 -4.70 -3.06 7.68
N PRO A 160 -3.81 -3.33 6.71
CA PRO A 160 -2.35 -3.21 6.87
C PRO A 160 -1.87 -1.82 7.33
N THR A 161 -2.66 -0.78 7.11
CA THR A 161 -2.35 0.58 7.57
C THR A 161 -2.55 0.78 9.08
N LYS A 162 -3.24 -0.16 9.75
CA LYS A 162 -3.60 -0.09 11.16
C LYS A 162 -2.79 -1.03 12.05
N ILE A 163 -2.07 -1.98 11.46
CA ILE A 163 -1.34 -3.01 12.20
C ILE A 163 0.09 -3.12 11.70
N LYS A 164 0.99 -3.48 12.62
CA LYS A 164 2.39 -3.64 12.35
C LYS A 164 3.00 -4.69 13.25
N LYS A 165 3.94 -5.46 12.72
CA LYS A 165 4.75 -6.40 13.49
C LYS A 165 6.01 -5.70 14.01
N VAL A 166 6.25 -5.81 15.31
CA VAL A 166 7.38 -5.19 16.02
C VAL A 166 8.14 -6.27 16.74
N ARG A 167 9.45 -6.19 16.64
CA ARG A 167 10.40 -7.04 17.37
C ARG A 167 11.23 -6.17 18.28
N GLU A 168 11.06 -6.35 19.57
CA GLU A 168 11.81 -5.65 20.59
C GLU A 168 13.05 -6.46 20.99
N VAL A 169 14.23 -5.92 20.70
CA VAL A 169 15.51 -6.53 21.03
C VAL A 169 16.08 -5.86 22.27
N LYS A 170 16.08 -6.58 23.38
CA LYS A 170 16.74 -6.13 24.63
C LYS A 170 18.20 -6.54 24.59
N LYS A 171 19.08 -5.54 24.61
CA LYS A 171 20.52 -5.74 24.66
C LYS A 171 21.02 -5.50 26.09
N SER A 172 21.86 -6.39 26.62
CA SER A 172 22.60 -6.16 27.85
C SER A 172 24.09 -6.02 27.56
N ILE A 173 24.78 -5.25 28.40
CA ILE A 173 26.22 -5.11 28.31
C ILE A 173 26.83 -6.02 29.38
N ASP A 174 27.63 -6.97 28.96
CA ASP A 174 28.39 -7.80 29.89
C ASP A 174 29.44 -6.92 30.59
N LYS A 175 29.31 -6.81 31.90
CA LYS A 175 30.17 -5.96 32.73
C LYS A 175 31.66 -6.37 32.71
N LYS A 176 31.96 -7.61 32.30
CA LYS A 176 33.35 -8.12 32.28
C LYS A 176 34.03 -7.86 30.93
N THR A 177 33.27 -7.99 29.83
CA THR A 177 33.83 -7.92 28.46
C THR A 177 33.47 -6.65 27.75
N SER A 178 32.57 -5.82 28.30
CA SER A 178 32.00 -4.62 27.64
C SER A 178 31.33 -4.89 26.28
N ILE A 179 31.02 -6.15 25.99
CA ILE A 179 30.39 -6.57 24.76
C ILE A 179 28.88 -6.50 24.93
N GLN A 180 28.18 -5.91 23.96
CA GLN A 180 26.73 -5.92 23.89
C GLN A 180 26.24 -7.29 23.43
N MET A 181 25.43 -7.94 24.25
CA MET A 181 24.78 -9.21 23.92
C MET A 181 23.27 -9.06 23.89
N THR A 182 22.62 -9.81 23.04
CA THR A 182 21.16 -9.86 23.01
C THR A 182 20.66 -10.73 24.15
N GLU A 183 19.89 -10.14 25.05
CA GLU A 183 19.35 -10.83 26.23
C GLU A 183 18.00 -11.46 25.94
N LYS A 184 17.11 -10.70 25.32
CA LYS A 184 15.74 -11.14 25.05
C LYS A 184 15.20 -10.53 23.77
N ILE A 185 14.47 -11.32 23.02
CA ILE A 185 13.74 -10.90 21.83
C ILE A 185 12.26 -11.12 22.10
N GLU A 186 11.46 -10.07 22.00
CA GLU A 186 10.01 -10.12 22.11
C GLU A 186 9.38 -9.66 20.80
N GLU A 187 8.53 -10.51 20.22
CA GLU A 187 7.77 -10.17 19.00
C GLU A 187 6.30 -9.98 19.38
N TYR A 188 5.69 -8.95 18.82
CA TYR A 188 4.27 -8.66 19.01
C TYR A 188 3.75 -7.78 17.88
N TYR A 189 2.43 -7.70 17.73
CA TYR A 189 1.79 -6.76 16.84
C TYR A 189 1.32 -5.53 17.61
N VAL A 190 1.40 -4.38 16.94
CA VAL A 190 0.84 -3.12 17.42
C VAL A 190 -0.32 -2.75 16.51
N TYR A 191 -1.49 -2.57 17.10
CA TYR A 191 -2.71 -2.17 16.40
C TYR A 191 -3.15 -0.79 16.86
N ASN A 192 -3.49 0.08 15.90
CA ASN A 192 -4.08 1.39 16.19
C ASN A 192 -5.30 1.59 15.30
N GLU A 193 -6.47 1.79 15.90
CA GLU A 193 -7.73 1.96 15.18
C GLU A 193 -7.74 3.18 14.26
N LYS A 194 -7.07 4.27 14.66
CA LYS A 194 -6.96 5.52 13.87
C LYS A 194 -5.88 5.46 12.78
N GLY A 195 -5.17 4.35 12.67
CA GLY A 195 -4.02 4.18 11.78
C GLY A 195 -2.69 4.56 12.44
N LEU A 196 -1.62 3.95 11.96
CA LEU A 196 -0.27 4.11 12.53
C LEU A 196 0.30 5.52 12.31
N ALA A 197 -0.08 6.21 11.24
CA ALA A 197 0.37 7.57 10.96
C ALA A 197 -0.07 8.60 12.00
N SER A 198 -1.12 8.31 12.77
CA SER A 198 -1.67 9.21 13.80
C SER A 198 -0.96 9.10 15.16
N ALA A 199 -0.04 8.14 15.31
CA ALA A 199 0.60 7.87 16.60
C ALA A 199 1.66 8.92 17.01
N GLY A 200 2.06 9.83 16.11
CA GLY A 200 3.21 10.72 16.32
C GLY A 200 2.96 12.05 17.04
N THR A 201 1.71 12.45 17.32
CA THR A 201 1.45 13.85 17.73
C THR A 201 0.87 14.02 19.14
N SER A 202 0.49 12.96 19.84
CA SER A 202 -0.05 13.11 21.19
C SER A 202 0.20 11.88 22.04
N GLY A 203 0.84 12.03 23.17
CA GLY A 203 1.31 10.98 24.07
C GLY A 203 0.25 10.04 24.68
N SER A 204 -0.96 9.96 24.14
CA SER A 204 -2.04 9.11 24.64
C SER A 204 -2.48 8.00 23.66
N ASN A 205 -1.93 7.92 22.45
CA ASN A 205 -2.29 6.89 21.49
C ASN A 205 -1.26 5.74 21.48
N GLN A 206 -1.12 5.08 22.60
CA GLN A 206 -0.44 3.79 22.67
C GLN A 206 -1.28 2.78 21.88
N GLY A 207 -0.73 2.24 20.78
CA GLY A 207 -1.36 1.15 20.05
C GLY A 207 -1.55 -0.07 20.96
N LEU A 208 -2.60 -0.84 20.72
CA LEU A 208 -2.86 -2.10 21.41
C LEU A 208 -1.79 -3.12 21.04
N ARG A 209 -1.10 -3.69 22.02
CA ARG A 209 -0.19 -4.82 21.81
C ARG A 209 -0.98 -6.11 21.68
N ILE A 210 -0.73 -6.86 20.62
CA ILE A 210 -1.38 -8.13 20.31
C ILE A 210 -0.30 -9.22 20.21
N ALA A 211 -0.56 -10.37 20.80
CA ALA A 211 0.32 -11.52 20.71
C ALA A 211 0.44 -12.04 19.27
N VAL A 212 1.61 -12.52 18.88
CA VAL A 212 1.86 -13.05 17.53
C VAL A 212 0.90 -14.19 17.19
N ASP A 213 0.58 -15.04 18.16
CA ASP A 213 -0.32 -16.19 17.97
C ASP A 213 -1.75 -15.79 17.61
N SER A 214 -2.18 -14.58 17.98
CA SER A 214 -3.54 -14.09 17.71
C SER A 214 -3.73 -13.57 16.29
N ILE A 215 -2.66 -13.33 15.55
CA ILE A 215 -2.70 -12.80 14.19
C ILE A 215 -2.21 -13.86 13.20
N SER A 216 -2.91 -13.96 12.08
CA SER A 216 -2.42 -14.67 10.88
C SER A 216 -1.92 -13.63 9.91
N TYR A 217 -0.65 -13.72 9.54
CA TYR A 217 0.03 -12.80 8.63
C TYR A 217 0.48 -13.51 7.37
N CYS A 218 0.14 -12.96 6.23
CA CYS A 218 0.52 -13.48 4.92
C CYS A 218 1.17 -12.37 4.09
N PRO A 219 2.51 -12.33 4.01
CA PRO A 219 3.24 -11.40 3.14
C PRO A 219 3.21 -11.85 1.68
N SER A 220 3.53 -10.93 0.75
CA SER A 220 3.63 -11.21 -0.68
C SER A 220 4.81 -12.14 -1.05
N GLY A 221 5.80 -12.26 -0.17
CA GLY A 221 7.07 -12.93 -0.47
C GLY A 221 8.06 -12.07 -1.25
N LEU A 222 7.68 -10.87 -1.68
CA LEU A 222 8.59 -9.91 -2.30
C LEU A 222 9.18 -9.02 -1.21
N ILE A 223 10.50 -9.08 -1.06
CA ILE A 223 11.22 -8.34 -0.02
C ILE A 223 12.28 -7.47 -0.68
N ASP A 224 12.37 -6.23 -0.22
CA ASP A 224 13.47 -5.35 -0.59
C ASP A 224 14.73 -5.76 0.13
N GLY A 225 15.73 -6.22 -0.63
CA GLY A 225 17.00 -6.72 -0.09
C GLY A 225 17.79 -5.69 0.74
N ASN A 226 17.54 -4.40 0.55
CA ASN A 226 18.26 -3.35 1.28
C ASN A 226 17.59 -2.98 2.61
N SER A 227 16.26 -2.98 2.64
CA SER A 227 15.49 -2.47 3.78
C SER A 227 14.72 -3.56 4.53
N GLY A 228 14.67 -4.80 4.01
CA GLY A 228 13.86 -5.89 4.59
C GLY A 228 12.35 -5.64 4.54
N ARG A 229 11.89 -4.69 3.71
CA ARG A 229 10.46 -4.33 3.59
C ARG A 229 9.73 -5.28 2.68
N VAL A 230 8.52 -5.61 3.05
CA VAL A 230 7.61 -6.35 2.16
C VAL A 230 7.06 -5.41 1.09
N LEU A 231 7.23 -5.80 -0.16
CA LEU A 231 6.78 -5.06 -1.33
C LEU A 231 5.49 -5.68 -1.90
N SER A 232 4.67 -4.85 -2.52
CA SER A 232 3.54 -5.29 -3.34
C SER A 232 4.02 -5.75 -4.73
N TYR A 233 3.23 -6.56 -5.41
CA TYR A 233 3.43 -6.87 -6.82
C TYR A 233 3.35 -5.63 -7.71
N LEU A 234 2.59 -4.62 -7.29
CA LEU A 234 2.47 -3.32 -7.97
C LEU A 234 3.69 -2.40 -7.80
N HIS A 235 4.68 -2.78 -6.97
CA HIS A 235 5.84 -1.91 -6.72
C HIS A 235 6.57 -1.51 -8.00
N LYS A 236 6.72 -2.44 -8.93
CA LYS A 236 7.37 -2.20 -10.22
C LYS A 236 6.55 -1.31 -11.16
N ALA A 237 5.25 -1.24 -10.95
CA ALA A 237 4.33 -0.43 -11.76
C ALA A 237 4.31 1.05 -11.36
N ILE A 238 4.81 1.43 -10.18
CA ILE A 238 4.79 2.82 -9.69
C ILE A 238 5.39 3.79 -10.71
N LYS A 239 6.60 3.50 -11.18
CA LYS A 239 7.32 4.40 -12.09
C LYS A 239 6.65 4.52 -13.46
N PRO A 240 6.36 3.42 -14.17
CA PRO A 240 5.73 3.51 -15.49
C PRO A 240 4.34 4.13 -15.46
N VAL A 241 3.53 3.86 -14.45
CA VAL A 241 2.18 4.46 -14.32
C VAL A 241 2.26 5.97 -14.09
N ASN A 242 3.18 6.44 -13.23
CA ASN A 242 3.37 7.88 -13.04
C ASN A 242 3.87 8.56 -14.33
N GLN A 243 4.71 7.88 -15.11
CA GLN A 243 5.16 8.39 -16.42
C GLN A 243 4.01 8.43 -17.43
N LEU A 244 3.15 7.41 -17.46
CA LEU A 244 1.97 7.39 -18.32
C LEU A 244 1.04 8.57 -18.03
N ARG A 245 0.66 8.76 -16.76
CA ARG A 245 -0.15 9.91 -16.33
C ARG A 245 0.45 11.24 -16.78
N MET A 246 1.75 11.42 -16.61
CA MET A 246 2.41 12.65 -17.01
C MET A 246 2.36 12.86 -18.53
N ILE A 247 2.47 11.79 -19.32
CA ILE A 247 2.37 11.86 -20.78
C ILE A 247 0.92 12.16 -21.22
N GLU A 248 -0.07 11.56 -20.59
CA GLU A 248 -1.49 11.81 -20.85
C GLU A 248 -1.85 13.28 -20.58
N ASP A 249 -1.48 13.79 -19.39
CA ASP A 249 -1.67 15.20 -19.03
C ASP A 249 -0.97 16.13 -20.03
N ALA A 250 0.29 15.83 -20.37
CA ALA A 250 1.05 16.61 -21.33
C ALA A 250 0.40 16.60 -22.72
N LEU A 251 -0.17 15.47 -23.15
CA LEU A 251 -0.85 15.34 -24.44
C LEU A 251 -2.14 16.17 -24.48
N VAL A 252 -2.91 16.15 -23.39
CA VAL A 252 -4.13 16.98 -23.26
C VAL A 252 -3.75 18.46 -23.31
N ILE A 253 -2.76 18.89 -22.51
CA ILE A 253 -2.27 20.27 -22.47
C ILE A 253 -1.77 20.68 -23.87
N TYR A 254 -1.00 19.82 -24.53
CA TYR A 254 -0.50 20.08 -25.89
C TYR A 254 -1.63 20.25 -26.90
N ARG A 255 -2.67 19.41 -26.83
CA ARG A 255 -3.83 19.51 -27.72
C ARG A 255 -4.65 20.77 -27.48
N ILE A 256 -4.82 21.16 -26.20
CA ILE A 256 -5.51 22.40 -25.85
C ILE A 256 -4.71 23.62 -26.29
N SER A 257 -3.39 23.64 -26.09
CA SER A 257 -2.54 24.77 -26.43
C SER A 257 -2.30 24.91 -27.94
N ARG A 258 -2.42 23.79 -28.69
CA ARG A 258 -2.28 23.77 -30.15
C ARG A 258 -3.59 23.51 -30.87
N ALA A 259 -4.70 24.00 -30.31
CA ALA A 259 -5.97 23.97 -31.03
C ALA A 259 -5.77 24.47 -32.49
N PRO A 260 -6.39 23.80 -33.50
CA PRO A 260 -6.03 23.97 -34.91
C PRO A 260 -6.26 25.37 -35.45
N GLU A 261 -7.03 26.20 -34.79
CA GLU A 261 -7.33 27.56 -35.24
C GLU A 261 -6.68 28.59 -34.35
N ARG A 262 -5.66 29.29 -34.87
CA ARG A 262 -5.12 30.50 -34.25
C ARG A 262 -5.84 31.68 -34.89
N ARG A 263 -6.56 32.49 -34.09
CA ARG A 263 -7.21 33.69 -34.54
C ARG A 263 -6.26 34.84 -34.38
N ILE A 264 -6.09 35.61 -35.47
CA ILE A 264 -5.33 36.84 -35.44
C ILE A 264 -6.32 37.98 -35.65
N PHE A 265 -6.50 38.79 -34.63
CA PHE A 265 -7.34 40.00 -34.70
C PHE A 265 -6.46 41.20 -34.99
N TYR A 266 -6.69 41.84 -36.14
CA TYR A 266 -6.08 43.11 -36.46
C TYR A 266 -7.01 44.22 -35.98
N ILE A 267 -6.55 44.94 -34.94
CA ILE A 267 -7.29 46.10 -34.40
C ILE A 267 -6.75 47.35 -35.00
N ASP A 268 -7.65 48.11 -35.68
CA ASP A 268 -7.29 49.42 -36.18
C ASP A 268 -7.16 50.42 -35.04
N VAL A 269 -5.94 50.91 -34.85
CA VAL A 269 -5.60 51.90 -33.83
C VAL A 269 -5.49 53.31 -34.42
N GLY A 270 -5.75 53.48 -35.73
CA GLY A 270 -5.70 54.76 -36.42
C GLY A 270 -4.38 55.51 -36.16
N ASN A 271 -4.48 56.82 -35.99
CA ASN A 271 -3.34 57.72 -35.73
C ASN A 271 -3.03 57.92 -34.26
N LEU A 272 -3.44 57.00 -33.39
CA LEU A 272 -3.15 57.11 -31.96
C LEU A 272 -1.62 57.09 -31.70
N PRO A 273 -1.12 57.91 -30.76
CA PRO A 273 0.26 57.79 -30.26
C PRO A 273 0.53 56.37 -29.74
N LYS A 274 1.76 55.87 -29.93
CA LYS A 274 2.16 54.50 -29.62
C LYS A 274 1.72 54.04 -28.23
N ILE A 275 1.90 54.90 -27.20
CA ILE A 275 1.55 54.59 -25.82
C ILE A 275 0.04 54.40 -25.64
N LYS A 276 -0.78 55.26 -26.25
CA LYS A 276 -2.25 55.15 -26.18
C LYS A 276 -2.79 53.94 -26.98
N ALA A 277 -2.16 53.61 -28.11
CA ALA A 277 -2.49 52.43 -28.88
C ALA A 277 -2.18 51.14 -28.11
N GLU A 278 -1.06 51.08 -27.39
CA GLU A 278 -0.72 49.95 -26.54
C GLU A 278 -1.68 49.78 -25.34
N GLN A 279 -2.09 50.92 -24.73
CA GLN A 279 -3.10 50.88 -23.66
C GLN A 279 -4.46 50.40 -24.17
N TYR A 280 -4.90 50.91 -25.30
CA TYR A 280 -6.16 50.47 -25.91
C TYR A 280 -6.17 48.97 -26.28
N LEU A 281 -5.06 48.49 -26.82
CA LEU A 281 -4.87 47.06 -27.07
C LEU A 281 -4.93 46.24 -25.80
N LYS A 282 -4.25 46.66 -24.73
CA LYS A 282 -4.31 45.97 -23.42
C LYS A 282 -5.71 45.96 -22.85
N ASP A 283 -6.45 47.03 -22.96
CA ASP A 283 -7.84 47.11 -22.47
C ASP A 283 -8.76 46.16 -23.26
N VAL A 284 -8.59 46.09 -24.56
CA VAL A 284 -9.36 45.18 -25.43
C VAL A 284 -8.96 43.72 -25.10
N MET A 285 -7.66 43.43 -24.99
CA MET A 285 -7.18 42.09 -24.63
C MET A 285 -7.73 41.66 -23.27
N ASN A 286 -7.76 42.53 -22.27
CA ASN A 286 -8.26 42.21 -20.94
C ASN A 286 -9.76 41.95 -20.92
N ARG A 287 -10.54 42.60 -21.80
CA ARG A 287 -12.00 42.40 -21.92
C ARG A 287 -12.35 41.09 -22.58
N TYR A 288 -11.53 40.62 -23.51
CA TYR A 288 -11.88 39.45 -24.39
C TYR A 288 -10.92 38.27 -24.16
N ARG A 289 -10.01 38.34 -23.19
CA ARG A 289 -9.07 37.26 -22.90
C ARG A 289 -9.79 36.12 -22.18
N ASN A 290 -9.97 35.01 -22.88
CA ASN A 290 -10.45 33.77 -22.30
C ASN A 290 -9.28 33.03 -21.67
N LYS A 291 -9.42 32.60 -20.42
CA LYS A 291 -8.44 31.81 -19.72
C LYS A 291 -9.02 30.43 -19.45
N LEU A 292 -8.49 29.43 -20.16
CA LEU A 292 -8.77 28.05 -19.87
C LEU A 292 -7.84 27.58 -18.75
N VAL A 293 -8.42 27.00 -17.71
CA VAL A 293 -7.69 26.39 -16.60
C VAL A 293 -7.97 24.91 -16.63
N TYR A 294 -6.91 24.12 -16.79
CA TYR A 294 -6.96 22.66 -16.68
C TYR A 294 -6.72 22.26 -15.23
N ASP A 295 -7.65 21.53 -14.63
CA ASP A 295 -7.50 20.97 -13.28
C ASP A 295 -6.99 19.53 -13.40
N ALA A 296 -5.72 19.33 -13.09
CA ALA A 296 -5.06 18.02 -13.17
C ALA A 296 -5.61 17.00 -12.16
N SER A 297 -6.36 17.43 -11.15
CA SER A 297 -6.93 16.52 -10.14
C SER A 297 -8.26 15.90 -10.57
N THR A 298 -9.06 16.64 -11.33
CA THR A 298 -10.38 16.20 -11.80
C THR A 298 -10.41 15.88 -13.29
N GLY A 299 -9.37 16.28 -14.05
CA GLY A 299 -9.36 16.19 -15.51
C GLY A 299 -10.35 17.13 -16.20
N GLU A 300 -11.00 18.02 -15.47
CA GLU A 300 -11.95 18.97 -16.02
C GLU A 300 -11.27 20.23 -16.54
N ILE A 301 -11.75 20.71 -17.67
CA ILE A 301 -11.38 22.00 -18.23
C ILE A 301 -12.42 23.01 -17.74
N ARG A 302 -12.02 23.93 -16.89
CA ARG A 302 -12.88 25.03 -16.43
C ARG A 302 -12.61 26.28 -17.22
N ASP A 303 -13.66 26.82 -17.81
CA ASP A 303 -13.63 28.15 -18.43
C ASP A 303 -14.01 29.17 -17.37
N ASP A 304 -13.05 29.98 -16.95
CA ASP A 304 -13.23 30.96 -15.86
C ASP A 304 -14.01 32.21 -16.30
N ARG A 305 -14.32 32.35 -17.62
CA ARG A 305 -15.16 33.45 -18.13
C ARG A 305 -15.97 33.06 -19.35
N ASN A 306 -17.21 33.47 -19.30
CA ASN A 306 -18.22 33.37 -20.33
C ASN A 306 -17.64 33.47 -21.75
N HIS A 307 -17.77 32.37 -22.46
CA HIS A 307 -17.74 32.23 -23.91
C HIS A 307 -16.40 32.17 -24.64
N MET A 308 -16.27 31.04 -25.23
CA MET A 308 -15.61 30.69 -26.48
C MET A 308 -14.13 30.40 -26.47
N SER A 309 -13.97 29.16 -26.77
CA SER A 309 -12.91 28.52 -27.58
C SER A 309 -11.54 28.34 -26.97
N MET A 310 -11.11 27.10 -27.05
CA MET A 310 -9.75 26.59 -26.90
C MET A 310 -8.73 27.24 -27.89
N LEU A 311 -8.92 28.51 -28.26
CA LEU A 311 -8.20 29.17 -29.33
C LEU A 311 -7.26 30.22 -28.75
N GLU A 312 -6.01 30.22 -29.16
CA GLU A 312 -5.08 31.30 -28.90
C GLU A 312 -5.41 32.48 -29.80
N ASP A 313 -5.86 33.60 -29.21
CA ASP A 313 -6.15 34.83 -29.90
C ASP A 313 -4.93 35.75 -29.87
N PHE A 314 -4.45 36.12 -31.05
CA PHE A 314 -3.39 37.10 -31.21
C PHE A 314 -4.00 38.44 -31.63
N TRP A 315 -3.69 39.50 -30.90
CA TRP A 315 -4.19 40.85 -31.12
C TRP A 315 -3.06 41.72 -31.64
N LEU A 316 -3.14 42.12 -32.89
CA LEU A 316 -2.11 42.93 -33.55
C LEU A 316 -2.65 44.31 -33.91
N PRO A 317 -1.90 45.40 -33.62
CA PRO A 317 -2.31 46.74 -34.03
C PRO A 317 -2.14 46.90 -35.53
N ARG A 318 -3.18 47.41 -36.22
CA ARG A 318 -3.10 47.86 -37.59
C ARG A 318 -3.15 49.36 -37.65
N ARG A 319 -2.28 49.96 -38.45
CA ARG A 319 -2.30 51.40 -38.74
C ARG A 319 -2.64 51.63 -40.22
N GLU A 320 -3.44 52.67 -40.51
CA GLU A 320 -3.66 53.12 -41.89
C GLU A 320 -2.32 53.46 -42.54
N GLY A 321 -1.95 52.75 -43.61
CA GLY A 321 -0.71 53.00 -44.36
C GLY A 321 0.46 52.04 -44.07
N GLY A 322 0.34 51.08 -43.16
CA GLY A 322 1.36 50.04 -42.91
C GLY A 322 1.02 48.74 -43.63
N ARG A 323 1.87 48.29 -44.57
CA ARG A 323 1.87 46.93 -45.10
C ARG A 323 2.26 45.91 -44.02
#